data_d7c117ff5655e502ed93e096d171d5d2
#
_entry.id   d7c117ff5655e502ed93e096d171d5d2
#
_cell.length_a   1.000
_cell.length_b   1.000
_cell.length_c   1.000
_cell.angle_alpha   90.00
_cell.angle_beta   90.00
_cell.angle_gamma   90.00
#
_symmetry.space_group_name_H-M   'P 1'
#
loop_
_entity.id
_entity.type
_entity.pdbx_description
1 polymer ?
#
loop_
_entity_poly.entity_id
_entity_poly.type
_entity_poly.pdbx_seq_one_letter_code
_entity_poly.pdbx_strand_id
1 'polypeptide(L)'
;RRAMSAPSRFAATGADHFPAGLPSGAIDPTLLKRIGAEAGDDLVQLIRAESVNPPGNETRAAKVLIELLRREGLDPEFFEPIPDRGNVSVRLRGSASAANPNLDPRDARNGALLLFAHLDVVPANQDGWTVNPFEGVVKEGYIWGRGAVDMKGALAVQLGVIRLLCARARAAGLDPAKDVIPGLRRDIILTATADEETGGLDGIALVLKERRHWLDAAVGLTEAGGMTITAAGRRIYPLQVAEKGFARFTLTVSGRWGHASMPDSDNALLRAAQVVERVSVPGPVQFVPENEALVAALRAALPAGAMGRLERLLGETTFADAADLNAEAPGAGCAPELLRALRAVLRDTFAPTILASGIRSNVLPGSATLTVDSRILPGTTREAAHRNMVERIGADLAPFVDVNLTEFGAAVSNPMDHEILGIACAAIRSRDGEAILMPAVAPYATDAKITVPAGIPTYGFSPYLLDPKERFMERFHGVDERVSQEALAWGVEVLYDVVMGYAAE
;
A
#
# COMPACT_ATOMS: atom_id res chain seq x y z
N ARG A 1 33.41 6.44 4.75
CA ARG A 1 33.15 5.27 5.62
C ARG A 1 32.73 5.81 6.99
N ARG A 2 31.40 6.06 7.20
CA ARG A 2 30.85 6.22 8.55
C ARG A 2 30.69 4.84 9.15
N ALA A 3 31.14 4.68 10.40
CA ALA A 3 30.97 3.47 11.16
C ALA A 3 29.48 3.12 11.23
N MET A 4 29.13 1.88 10.89
CA MET A 4 27.77 1.35 10.99
C MET A 4 27.35 1.42 12.46
N SER A 5 26.29 2.15 12.73
CA SER A 5 25.60 2.14 14.03
C SER A 5 25.13 0.71 14.36
N ALA A 6 24.99 0.41 15.63
CA ALA A 6 24.56 -0.89 16.14
C ALA A 6 23.28 -1.38 15.42
N PRO A 7 23.10 -2.70 15.23
CA PRO A 7 21.93 -3.26 14.57
C PRO A 7 20.65 -2.74 15.22
N SER A 8 19.70 -2.31 14.42
CA SER A 8 18.40 -1.86 14.91
C SER A 8 17.78 -2.93 15.80
N ARG A 9 17.06 -2.54 16.85
CA ARG A 9 16.36 -3.48 17.77
C ARG A 9 15.49 -4.49 17.01
N PHE A 10 15.06 -4.19 15.81
CA PHE A 10 14.28 -5.08 14.95
C PHE A 10 15.09 -6.30 14.46
N ALA A 11 16.38 -6.18 14.21
CA ALA A 11 17.24 -7.31 13.85
C ALA A 11 17.61 -8.18 15.07
N ALA A 12 17.59 -7.59 16.28
CA ALA A 12 17.85 -8.29 17.54
C ALA A 12 16.59 -8.90 18.19
N THR A 13 15.38 -8.48 17.80
CA THR A 13 14.09 -9.02 18.30
C THR A 13 13.60 -10.21 17.48
N GLY A 14 14.49 -11.01 16.92
CA GLY A 14 14.14 -12.34 16.47
C GLY A 14 13.51 -13.12 17.62
N ALA A 15 12.27 -13.56 17.41
CA ALA A 15 11.53 -14.61 18.12
C ALA A 15 11.39 -14.58 19.65
N ASP A 16 12.31 -14.00 20.42
CA ASP A 16 12.41 -14.25 21.86
C ASP A 16 11.67 -13.26 22.76
N HIS A 17 11.01 -12.23 22.22
CA HIS A 17 10.33 -11.19 23.01
C HIS A 17 8.82 -11.08 22.80
N PHE A 18 8.23 -11.96 22.01
CA PHE A 18 6.77 -12.00 21.82
C PHE A 18 6.16 -13.12 22.63
N PRO A 19 4.99 -12.90 23.27
CA PRO A 19 4.36 -13.95 24.06
C PRO A 19 4.15 -15.19 23.19
N ALA A 20 4.68 -16.31 23.66
CA ALA A 20 4.45 -17.61 23.05
C ALA A 20 2.98 -18.00 23.30
N GLY A 21 2.21 -18.04 22.25
CA GLY A 21 0.83 -18.51 22.26
C GLY A 21 -0.16 -17.42 21.84
N LEU A 22 -0.84 -17.65 20.73
CA LEU A 22 -2.07 -16.94 20.39
C LEU A 22 -3.12 -17.24 21.47
N PRO A 23 -3.92 -16.26 21.92
CA PRO A 23 -4.99 -16.51 22.89
C PRO A 23 -5.91 -17.59 22.35
N SER A 24 -6.15 -18.61 23.16
CA SER A 24 -6.95 -19.79 22.84
C SER A 24 -8.44 -19.45 22.73
N GLY A 25 -8.84 -19.04 21.59
CA GLY A 25 -10.23 -19.02 21.14
C GLY A 25 -10.29 -19.72 19.80
N ALA A 26 -9.93 -21.02 19.79
CA ALA A 26 -9.92 -21.82 18.57
C ALA A 26 -11.30 -21.74 17.90
N ILE A 27 -11.35 -21.09 16.73
CA ILE A 27 -12.51 -21.17 15.84
C ILE A 27 -12.60 -22.60 15.31
N ASP A 28 -13.83 -23.09 15.14
CA ASP A 28 -14.08 -24.31 14.42
C ASP A 28 -13.42 -24.22 13.03
N PRO A 29 -12.48 -25.12 12.69
CA PRO A 29 -11.80 -25.11 11.40
C PRO A 29 -12.78 -25.19 10.22
N THR A 30 -13.94 -25.82 10.39
CA THR A 30 -14.98 -25.89 9.37
C THR A 30 -15.61 -24.53 9.12
N LEU A 31 -15.87 -23.75 10.18
CA LEU A 31 -16.38 -22.39 10.10
C LEU A 31 -15.34 -21.48 9.42
N LEU A 32 -14.09 -21.59 9.82
CA LEU A 32 -13.00 -20.79 9.25
C LEU A 32 -12.84 -21.03 7.75
N LYS A 33 -12.82 -22.30 7.32
CA LYS A 33 -12.75 -22.68 5.91
C LYS A 33 -13.95 -22.15 5.11
N ARG A 34 -15.17 -22.24 5.68
CA ARG A 34 -16.37 -21.71 5.02
C ARG A 34 -16.28 -20.22 4.82
N ILE A 35 -15.91 -19.46 5.86
CA ILE A 35 -15.81 -17.99 5.78
C ILE A 35 -14.70 -17.56 4.84
N GLY A 36 -13.59 -18.30 4.78
CA GLY A 36 -12.55 -18.06 3.79
C GLY A 36 -13.07 -18.21 2.34
N ALA A 37 -13.95 -19.17 2.08
CA ALA A 37 -14.60 -19.31 0.77
C ALA A 37 -15.62 -18.18 0.50
N GLU A 38 -16.43 -17.82 1.51
CA GLU A 38 -17.40 -16.73 1.43
C GLU A 38 -16.74 -15.36 1.15
N ALA A 39 -15.49 -15.13 1.58
CA ALA A 39 -14.73 -13.94 1.23
C ALA A 39 -14.52 -13.81 -0.30
N GLY A 40 -14.40 -14.92 -1.01
CA GLY A 40 -14.38 -14.94 -2.47
C GLY A 40 -15.70 -14.48 -3.10
N ASP A 41 -16.82 -14.93 -2.57
CA ASP A 41 -18.16 -14.53 -3.04
C ASP A 41 -18.42 -13.03 -2.74
N ASP A 42 -17.95 -12.52 -1.61
CA ASP A 42 -18.04 -11.11 -1.26
C ASP A 42 -17.21 -10.26 -2.25
N LEU A 43 -15.99 -10.70 -2.56
CA LEU A 43 -15.14 -10.02 -3.54
C LEU A 43 -15.82 -9.93 -4.92
N VAL A 44 -16.43 -11.02 -5.39
CA VAL A 44 -17.17 -11.02 -6.66
C VAL A 44 -18.28 -9.96 -6.64
N GLN A 45 -19.05 -9.84 -5.55
CA GLN A 45 -20.10 -8.85 -5.42
C GLN A 45 -19.54 -7.41 -5.40
N LEU A 46 -18.42 -7.19 -4.71
CA LEU A 46 -17.75 -5.89 -4.66
C LEU A 46 -17.17 -5.47 -6.01
N ILE A 47 -16.57 -6.39 -6.77
CA ILE A 47 -16.07 -6.11 -8.12
C ILE A 47 -17.23 -5.68 -9.04
N ARG A 48 -18.36 -6.40 -9.01
CA ARG A 48 -19.55 -6.11 -9.81
C ARG A 48 -20.20 -4.76 -9.51
N ALA A 49 -19.89 -4.16 -8.36
CA ALA A 49 -20.36 -2.82 -8.04
C ALA A 49 -19.73 -1.71 -8.91
N GLU A 50 -18.63 -1.99 -9.61
CA GLU A 50 -18.03 -1.13 -10.63
C GLU A 50 -17.82 0.33 -10.16
N SER A 51 -17.14 0.49 -9.04
CA SER A 51 -16.85 1.78 -8.39
C SER A 51 -15.61 2.45 -8.97
N VAL A 52 -15.66 2.81 -10.25
CA VAL A 52 -14.52 3.41 -10.96
C VAL A 52 -14.33 4.86 -10.56
N ASN A 53 -13.09 5.26 -10.29
CA ASN A 53 -12.67 6.61 -9.99
C ASN A 53 -11.44 7.01 -10.85
N PRO A 54 -11.47 8.12 -11.64
CA PRO A 54 -12.62 8.97 -11.91
C PRO A 54 -13.69 8.32 -12.78
N PRO A 55 -14.98 8.79 -12.76
CA PRO A 55 -15.45 10.01 -12.08
C PRO A 55 -15.77 9.84 -10.59
N GLY A 56 -15.77 8.61 -10.04
CA GLY A 56 -16.21 8.27 -8.70
C GLY A 56 -17.69 7.88 -8.64
N ASN A 57 -17.95 6.68 -8.13
CA ASN A 57 -19.31 6.13 -7.97
C ASN A 57 -19.31 5.04 -6.87
N GLU A 58 -18.54 5.29 -5.82
CA GLU A 58 -18.29 4.38 -4.71
C GLU A 58 -19.56 4.02 -3.94
N THR A 59 -20.59 4.84 -4.02
CA THR A 59 -21.90 4.55 -3.42
C THR A 59 -22.46 3.18 -3.89
N ARG A 60 -22.09 2.71 -5.06
CA ARG A 60 -22.46 1.36 -5.54
C ARG A 60 -21.81 0.28 -4.68
N ALA A 61 -20.50 0.37 -4.47
CA ALA A 61 -19.75 -0.57 -3.62
C ALA A 61 -20.13 -0.43 -2.14
N ALA A 62 -20.36 0.80 -1.67
CA ALA A 62 -20.84 1.09 -0.32
C ALA A 62 -22.18 0.39 -0.02
N LYS A 63 -23.14 0.41 -0.96
CA LYS A 63 -24.42 -0.29 -0.83
C LYS A 63 -24.24 -1.80 -0.75
N VAL A 64 -23.35 -2.38 -1.56
CA VAL A 64 -23.03 -3.82 -1.48
C VAL A 64 -22.44 -4.14 -0.10
N LEU A 65 -21.47 -3.35 0.37
CA LEU A 65 -20.87 -3.55 1.68
C LEU A 65 -21.90 -3.46 2.82
N ILE A 66 -22.82 -2.49 2.77
CA ILE A 66 -23.91 -2.35 3.74
C ILE A 66 -24.77 -3.64 3.78
N GLU A 67 -25.14 -4.17 2.63
CA GLU A 67 -25.94 -5.40 2.55
C GLU A 67 -25.17 -6.62 3.11
N LEU A 68 -23.87 -6.72 2.84
CA LEU A 68 -23.03 -7.78 3.39
C LEU A 68 -22.95 -7.69 4.93
N LEU A 69 -22.75 -6.49 5.47
CA LEU A 69 -22.72 -6.26 6.93
C LEU A 69 -24.08 -6.52 7.60
N ARG A 70 -25.18 -6.12 6.97
CA ARG A 70 -26.54 -6.35 7.48
C ARG A 70 -26.90 -7.84 7.53
N ARG A 71 -26.40 -8.66 6.60
CA ARG A 71 -26.55 -10.12 6.64
C ARG A 71 -25.93 -10.74 7.89
N GLU A 72 -24.90 -10.08 8.43
CA GLU A 72 -24.28 -10.46 9.70
C GLU A 72 -24.98 -9.91 10.95
N GLY A 73 -26.11 -9.23 10.78
CA GLY A 73 -26.87 -8.64 11.88
C GLY A 73 -26.31 -7.31 12.38
N LEU A 74 -25.43 -6.68 11.61
CA LEU A 74 -24.84 -5.39 11.95
C LEU A 74 -25.66 -4.22 11.41
N ASP A 75 -25.49 -3.04 12.01
CA ASP A 75 -26.13 -1.78 11.58
C ASP A 75 -25.04 -0.77 11.16
N PRO A 76 -24.53 -0.86 9.91
CA PRO A 76 -23.48 0.01 9.43
C PRO A 76 -23.98 1.44 9.22
N GLU A 77 -23.14 2.41 9.58
CA GLU A 77 -23.33 3.82 9.28
C GLU A 77 -22.94 4.10 7.83
N PHE A 78 -23.69 4.98 7.15
CA PHE A 78 -23.45 5.45 5.79
C PHE A 78 -23.26 6.96 5.75
N PHE A 79 -22.25 7.43 5.00
CA PHE A 79 -21.96 8.85 4.86
C PHE A 79 -21.57 9.16 3.41
N GLU A 80 -22.36 10.00 2.77
CA GLU A 80 -22.20 10.43 1.37
C GLU A 80 -22.15 11.97 1.32
N PRO A 81 -20.98 12.58 1.63
CA PRO A 81 -20.82 14.03 1.64
C PRO A 81 -20.87 14.65 0.25
N ILE A 82 -20.53 13.89 -0.76
CA ILE A 82 -20.58 14.25 -2.17
C ILE A 82 -21.40 13.19 -2.89
N PRO A 83 -22.29 13.54 -3.83
CA PRO A 83 -23.08 12.56 -4.57
C PRO A 83 -22.20 11.46 -5.18
N ASP A 84 -22.65 10.22 -5.05
CA ASP A 84 -21.98 9.00 -5.51
C ASP A 84 -20.65 8.65 -4.80
N ARG A 85 -20.18 9.45 -3.82
CA ARG A 85 -18.98 9.23 -3.00
C ARG A 85 -19.36 8.65 -1.63
N GLY A 86 -19.94 7.45 -1.62
CA GLY A 86 -20.42 6.79 -0.41
C GLY A 86 -19.29 6.18 0.42
N ASN A 87 -19.36 6.38 1.73
CA ASN A 87 -18.46 5.82 2.74
C ASN A 87 -19.27 5.00 3.74
N VAL A 88 -18.68 3.96 4.34
CA VAL A 88 -19.36 3.04 5.25
C VAL A 88 -18.47 2.77 6.45
N SER A 89 -19.06 2.71 7.64
CA SER A 89 -18.37 2.25 8.84
C SER A 89 -19.26 1.38 9.71
N VAL A 90 -18.65 0.46 10.45
CA VAL A 90 -19.29 -0.34 11.48
C VAL A 90 -18.32 -0.58 12.63
N ARG A 91 -18.86 -0.63 13.85
CA ARG A 91 -18.08 -0.88 15.07
C ARG A 91 -18.63 -2.10 15.81
N LEU A 92 -17.74 -3.02 16.15
CA LEU A 92 -17.99 -4.12 17.07
C LEU A 92 -17.40 -3.76 18.43
N ARG A 93 -18.17 -3.97 19.49
CA ARG A 93 -17.82 -3.51 20.83
C ARG A 93 -16.95 -4.51 21.58
N GLY A 94 -15.89 -4.00 22.22
CA GLY A 94 -15.10 -4.71 23.21
C GLY A 94 -15.50 -4.40 24.65
N SER A 95 -14.99 -5.17 25.60
CA SER A 95 -15.32 -5.00 27.03
C SER A 95 -14.80 -3.70 27.63
N ALA A 96 -13.67 -3.17 27.13
CA ALA A 96 -13.09 -1.94 27.65
C ALA A 96 -13.98 -0.70 27.40
N SER A 97 -14.50 -0.54 26.19
CA SER A 97 -15.39 0.57 25.84
C SER A 97 -16.77 0.42 26.51
N ALA A 98 -17.24 -0.81 26.69
CA ALA A 98 -18.47 -1.07 27.41
C ALA A 98 -18.37 -0.74 28.91
N ALA A 99 -17.21 -1.02 29.52
CA ALA A 99 -16.94 -0.68 30.93
C ALA A 99 -16.67 0.82 31.16
N ASN A 100 -16.12 1.51 30.16
CA ASN A 100 -15.83 2.95 30.21
C ASN A 100 -16.31 3.65 28.92
N PRO A 101 -17.55 4.18 28.89
CA PRO A 101 -18.08 4.91 27.75
C PRO A 101 -17.29 6.16 27.35
N ASN A 102 -16.44 6.68 28.24
CA ASN A 102 -15.57 7.84 27.99
C ASN A 102 -14.12 7.43 27.63
N LEU A 103 -13.89 6.15 27.32
CA LEU A 103 -12.59 5.68 26.90
C LEU A 103 -12.16 6.40 25.62
N ASP A 104 -10.94 6.97 25.61
CA ASP A 104 -10.35 7.49 24.37
C ASP A 104 -10.11 6.30 23.41
N PRO A 105 -10.75 6.28 22.24
CA PRO A 105 -10.57 5.20 21.28
C PRO A 105 -9.13 5.09 20.74
N ARG A 106 -8.28 6.08 21.00
CA ARG A 106 -6.85 6.10 20.69
C ARG A 106 -5.96 5.66 21.85
N ASP A 107 -6.54 5.31 23.00
CA ASP A 107 -5.77 4.80 24.13
C ASP A 107 -4.91 3.60 23.73
N ALA A 108 -3.61 3.65 23.99
CA ALA A 108 -2.67 2.64 23.54
C ALA A 108 -2.96 1.23 24.11
N ARG A 109 -3.63 1.13 25.28
CA ARG A 109 -3.91 -0.16 25.93
C ARG A 109 -5.29 -0.72 25.60
N ASN A 110 -6.28 0.15 25.47
CA ASN A 110 -7.69 -0.25 25.38
C ASN A 110 -8.41 0.37 24.18
N GLY A 111 -7.73 1.21 23.40
CA GLY A 111 -8.30 1.86 22.23
C GLY A 111 -8.62 0.88 21.10
N ALA A 112 -9.42 1.31 20.15
CA ALA A 112 -9.92 0.50 19.07
C ALA A 112 -8.80 0.04 18.09
N LEU A 113 -9.05 -1.06 17.38
CA LEU A 113 -8.35 -1.44 16.15
C LEU A 113 -9.22 -1.04 14.95
N LEU A 114 -8.65 -0.29 14.03
CA LEU A 114 -9.28 0.09 12.77
C LEU A 114 -8.84 -0.87 11.64
N LEU A 115 -9.78 -1.54 11.02
CA LEU A 115 -9.63 -2.19 9.73
C LEU A 115 -10.12 -1.18 8.68
N PHE A 116 -9.24 -0.85 7.74
CA PHE A 116 -9.47 0.27 6.86
C PHE A 116 -9.32 -0.11 5.39
N ALA A 117 -10.26 0.33 4.54
CA ALA A 117 -10.27 0.03 3.12
C ALA A 117 -10.77 1.21 2.30
N HIS A 118 -10.43 1.24 0.98
CA HIS A 118 -11.11 2.08 0.01
C HIS A 118 -12.05 1.27 -0.89
N LEU A 119 -13.04 1.97 -1.44
CA LEU A 119 -14.12 1.38 -2.24
C LEU A 119 -13.94 1.59 -3.75
N ASP A 120 -13.18 2.62 -4.12
CA ASP A 120 -12.91 2.95 -5.51
C ASP A 120 -11.87 2.02 -6.15
N VAL A 121 -11.83 2.07 -7.45
CA VAL A 121 -10.84 1.39 -8.29
C VAL A 121 -10.49 2.25 -9.49
N VAL A 122 -9.26 2.15 -9.98
CA VAL A 122 -8.84 2.85 -11.20
C VAL A 122 -9.62 2.35 -12.42
N PRO A 123 -9.77 3.17 -13.49
CA PRO A 123 -10.39 2.75 -14.72
C PRO A 123 -9.75 1.49 -15.34
N ALA A 124 -10.57 0.68 -15.98
CA ALA A 124 -10.12 -0.45 -16.77
C ALA A 124 -10.92 -0.48 -18.09
N ASN A 125 -10.23 -0.38 -19.22
CA ASN A 125 -10.80 -0.69 -20.52
C ASN A 125 -10.60 -2.18 -20.81
N GLN A 126 -11.44 -2.75 -21.66
CA GLN A 126 -11.38 -4.19 -21.97
C GLN A 126 -10.13 -4.59 -22.76
N ASP A 127 -9.44 -3.64 -23.38
CA ASP A 127 -8.27 -3.91 -24.19
C ASP A 127 -7.15 -4.56 -23.34
N GLY A 128 -6.73 -5.74 -23.73
CA GLY A 128 -5.71 -6.52 -23.05
C GLY A 128 -6.21 -7.41 -21.91
N TRP A 129 -7.46 -7.31 -21.49
CA TRP A 129 -8.07 -8.21 -20.50
C TRP A 129 -8.58 -9.49 -21.14
N THR A 130 -8.33 -10.64 -20.51
CA THR A 130 -8.84 -11.94 -20.92
C THR A 130 -10.30 -12.18 -20.50
N VAL A 131 -10.78 -11.39 -19.52
CA VAL A 131 -12.16 -11.41 -19.02
C VAL A 131 -12.68 -9.98 -18.89
N ASN A 132 -13.99 -9.79 -18.75
CA ASN A 132 -14.52 -8.45 -18.41
C ASN A 132 -14.05 -8.05 -16.99
N PRO A 133 -13.36 -6.90 -16.83
CA PRO A 133 -12.77 -6.48 -15.56
C PRO A 133 -13.78 -6.25 -14.42
N PHE A 134 -15.07 -6.12 -14.71
CA PHE A 134 -16.10 -5.84 -13.71
C PHE A 134 -17.12 -6.99 -13.53
N GLU A 135 -16.85 -8.18 -14.08
CA GLU A 135 -17.74 -9.34 -13.89
C GLU A 135 -17.42 -10.18 -12.67
N GLY A 136 -16.20 -10.03 -12.09
CA GLY A 136 -15.77 -10.88 -10.99
C GLY A 136 -15.76 -12.36 -11.38
N VAL A 137 -15.02 -12.69 -12.44
CA VAL A 137 -14.99 -14.04 -13.00
C VAL A 137 -14.18 -14.98 -12.12
N VAL A 138 -14.81 -16.09 -11.70
CA VAL A 138 -14.10 -17.15 -10.97
C VAL A 138 -13.59 -18.17 -11.99
N LYS A 139 -12.27 -18.27 -12.10
CA LYS A 139 -11.64 -19.15 -13.09
C LYS A 139 -10.29 -19.66 -12.55
N GLU A 140 -10.03 -20.96 -12.70
CA GLU A 140 -8.74 -21.59 -12.33
C GLU A 140 -8.30 -21.35 -10.88
N GLY A 141 -9.26 -21.25 -9.94
CA GLY A 141 -9.00 -20.98 -8.52
C GLY A 141 -8.77 -19.50 -8.19
N TYR A 142 -8.85 -18.61 -9.18
CA TYR A 142 -8.72 -17.16 -9.03
C TYR A 142 -10.03 -16.43 -9.23
N ILE A 143 -10.14 -15.29 -8.57
CA ILE A 143 -11.19 -14.29 -8.83
C ILE A 143 -10.54 -13.17 -9.63
N TRP A 144 -11.04 -12.96 -10.83
CA TRP A 144 -10.51 -12.00 -11.80
C TRP A 144 -11.41 -10.78 -11.84
N GLY A 145 -10.81 -9.61 -11.77
CA GLY A 145 -11.49 -8.33 -11.92
C GLY A 145 -10.71 -7.17 -11.36
N ARG A 146 -11.03 -5.97 -11.81
CA ARG A 146 -10.46 -4.72 -11.29
C ARG A 146 -10.87 -4.54 -9.82
N GLY A 147 -9.90 -4.29 -8.94
CA GLY A 147 -10.09 -4.23 -7.49
C GLY A 147 -9.89 -5.58 -6.79
N ALA A 148 -9.61 -6.66 -7.52
CA ALA A 148 -9.34 -7.96 -6.89
C ALA A 148 -8.11 -7.91 -5.97
N VAL A 149 -7.13 -7.06 -6.28
CA VAL A 149 -5.90 -6.84 -5.53
C VAL A 149 -5.94 -5.51 -4.81
N ASP A 150 -6.38 -4.46 -5.47
CA ASP A 150 -6.36 -3.07 -5.04
C ASP A 150 -7.80 -2.50 -4.99
N MET A 151 -8.44 -2.43 -3.78
CA MET A 151 -8.14 -3.22 -2.58
C MET A 151 -9.37 -4.02 -2.11
N LYS A 152 -10.37 -4.28 -3.00
CA LYS A 152 -11.61 -5.00 -2.63
C LYS A 152 -11.34 -6.42 -2.13
N GLY A 153 -10.21 -7.05 -2.57
CA GLY A 153 -9.76 -8.33 -2.02
C GLY A 153 -9.41 -8.23 -0.54
N ALA A 154 -8.67 -7.19 -0.14
CA ALA A 154 -8.35 -6.94 1.26
C ALA A 154 -9.61 -6.60 2.08
N LEU A 155 -10.55 -5.83 1.52
CA LEU A 155 -11.85 -5.58 2.14
C LEU A 155 -12.64 -6.89 2.36
N ALA A 156 -12.63 -7.81 1.38
CA ALA A 156 -13.29 -9.10 1.53
C ALA A 156 -12.65 -9.96 2.64
N VAL A 157 -11.33 -9.90 2.81
CA VAL A 157 -10.62 -10.52 3.94
C VAL A 157 -11.05 -9.89 5.26
N GLN A 158 -11.10 -8.56 5.35
CA GLN A 158 -11.58 -7.83 6.54
C GLN A 158 -13.03 -8.19 6.87
N LEU A 159 -13.92 -8.30 5.87
CA LEU A 159 -15.30 -8.78 6.05
C LEU A 159 -15.35 -10.20 6.61
N GLY A 160 -14.49 -11.10 6.13
CA GLY A 160 -14.36 -12.44 6.68
C GLY A 160 -14.06 -12.44 8.18
N VAL A 161 -13.17 -11.56 8.64
CA VAL A 161 -12.86 -11.38 10.07
C VAL A 161 -14.07 -10.85 10.84
N ILE A 162 -14.74 -9.83 10.33
CA ILE A 162 -15.98 -9.30 10.94
C ILE A 162 -17.03 -10.40 11.08
N ARG A 163 -17.22 -11.22 10.05
CA ARG A 163 -18.13 -12.36 10.04
C ARG A 163 -17.81 -13.42 11.12
N LEU A 164 -16.52 -13.72 11.33
CA LEU A 164 -16.05 -14.60 12.39
C LEU A 164 -16.39 -14.04 13.78
N LEU A 165 -16.18 -12.75 14.00
CA LEU A 165 -16.51 -12.08 15.25
C LEU A 165 -18.02 -12.07 15.51
N CYS A 166 -18.83 -11.81 14.49
CA CYS A 166 -20.31 -11.90 14.59
C CYS A 166 -20.77 -13.33 14.88
N ALA A 167 -20.14 -14.35 14.29
CA ALA A 167 -20.44 -15.74 14.56
C ALA A 167 -20.16 -16.10 16.04
N ARG A 168 -19.08 -15.56 16.64
CA ARG A 168 -18.80 -15.75 18.08
C ARG A 168 -19.91 -15.15 18.97
N ALA A 169 -20.38 -13.93 18.65
CA ALA A 169 -21.49 -13.31 19.37
C ALA A 169 -22.76 -14.16 19.29
N ARG A 170 -23.14 -14.57 18.08
CA ARG A 170 -24.32 -15.43 17.85
C ARG A 170 -24.22 -16.78 18.57
N ALA A 171 -23.05 -17.41 18.59
CA ALA A 171 -22.83 -18.66 19.32
C ALA A 171 -23.01 -18.50 20.83
N ALA A 172 -22.79 -17.31 21.37
CA ALA A 172 -23.05 -16.95 22.77
C ALA A 172 -24.49 -16.45 23.01
N GLY A 173 -25.35 -16.42 21.99
CA GLY A 173 -26.72 -15.90 22.10
C GLY A 173 -26.81 -14.38 22.17
N LEU A 174 -25.78 -13.66 21.69
CA LEU A 174 -25.68 -12.21 21.74
C LEU A 174 -25.95 -11.57 20.37
N ASP A 175 -26.39 -10.31 20.39
CA ASP A 175 -26.60 -9.46 19.22
C ASP A 175 -25.27 -8.76 18.84
N PRO A 176 -24.63 -9.10 17.70
CA PRO A 176 -23.33 -8.54 17.34
C PRO A 176 -23.35 -7.02 17.12
N ALA A 177 -24.52 -6.41 16.87
CA ALA A 177 -24.65 -4.95 16.70
C ALA A 177 -24.71 -4.21 18.03
N LYS A 178 -25.11 -4.86 19.13
CA LYS A 178 -25.39 -4.18 20.40
C LYS A 178 -24.53 -4.65 21.56
N ASP A 179 -24.22 -5.95 21.57
CA ASP A 179 -23.56 -6.57 22.71
C ASP A 179 -22.03 -6.54 22.54
N VAL A 180 -21.31 -6.76 23.63
CA VAL A 180 -19.86 -6.97 23.61
C VAL A 180 -19.55 -8.29 22.93
N ILE A 181 -18.64 -8.26 21.97
CA ILE A 181 -18.21 -9.49 21.30
C ILE A 181 -17.37 -10.35 22.29
N PRO A 182 -17.74 -11.60 22.53
CA PRO A 182 -17.03 -12.46 23.49
C PRO A 182 -15.54 -12.57 23.20
N GLY A 183 -14.72 -12.29 24.22
CA GLY A 183 -13.26 -12.34 24.14
C GLY A 183 -12.61 -11.10 23.50
N LEU A 184 -13.35 -10.09 23.13
CA LEU A 184 -12.78 -8.79 22.73
C LEU A 184 -12.70 -7.83 23.92
N ARG A 185 -11.52 -7.31 24.18
CA ARG A 185 -11.29 -6.17 25.07
C ARG A 185 -11.42 -4.85 24.32
N ARG A 186 -10.80 -4.75 23.14
CA ARG A 186 -10.79 -3.55 22.29
C ARG A 186 -11.92 -3.59 21.28
N ASP A 187 -12.45 -2.42 20.94
CA ASP A 187 -13.38 -2.32 19.80
C ASP A 187 -12.67 -2.62 18.49
N ILE A 188 -13.42 -3.18 17.54
CA ILE A 188 -13.01 -3.31 16.16
C ILE A 188 -13.87 -2.39 15.31
N ILE A 189 -13.23 -1.54 14.52
CA ILE A 189 -13.89 -0.65 13.56
C ILE A 189 -13.54 -1.16 12.17
N LEU A 190 -14.52 -1.33 11.29
CA LEU A 190 -14.30 -1.48 9.86
C LEU A 190 -14.80 -0.21 9.19
N THR A 191 -13.92 0.50 8.48
CA THR A 191 -14.29 1.68 7.70
C THR A 191 -13.82 1.53 6.27
N ALA A 192 -14.71 1.77 5.31
CA ALA A 192 -14.40 1.77 3.89
C ALA A 192 -14.81 3.11 3.28
N THR A 193 -13.85 3.78 2.63
CA THR A 193 -13.98 5.16 2.13
C THR A 193 -13.91 5.24 0.62
N ALA A 194 -14.35 6.36 0.07
CA ALA A 194 -14.21 6.73 -1.33
C ALA A 194 -12.85 7.42 -1.57
N ASP A 195 -12.47 7.58 -2.86
CA ASP A 195 -11.51 8.55 -3.38
C ASP A 195 -10.03 8.27 -3.11
N GLU A 196 -9.63 7.08 -2.67
CA GLU A 196 -8.21 6.79 -2.42
C GLU A 196 -7.37 7.00 -3.68
N GLU A 197 -7.85 6.46 -4.81
CA GLU A 197 -7.16 6.41 -6.12
C GLU A 197 -6.92 7.80 -6.75
N THR A 198 -7.62 8.84 -6.25
CA THR A 198 -7.43 10.22 -6.69
C THR A 198 -7.01 11.17 -5.56
N GLY A 199 -6.66 10.63 -4.39
CA GLY A 199 -5.96 11.36 -3.33
C GLY A 199 -6.66 11.42 -1.98
N GLY A 200 -7.90 10.91 -1.84
CA GLY A 200 -8.63 10.77 -0.58
C GLY A 200 -9.29 12.06 -0.05
N LEU A 201 -9.25 13.14 -0.84
CA LEU A 201 -9.79 14.44 -0.38
C LEU A 201 -11.32 14.45 -0.31
N ASP A 202 -11.97 13.73 -1.22
CA ASP A 202 -13.44 13.61 -1.33
C ASP A 202 -13.98 12.39 -0.54
N GLY A 203 -13.10 11.62 0.08
CA GLY A 203 -13.39 10.42 0.87
C GLY A 203 -12.92 10.55 2.31
N ILE A 204 -11.78 9.92 2.62
CA ILE A 204 -11.26 9.81 3.99
C ILE A 204 -11.02 11.18 4.66
N ALA A 205 -10.62 12.20 3.93
CA ALA A 205 -10.40 13.54 4.50
C ALA A 205 -11.73 14.14 5.02
N LEU A 206 -12.84 13.92 4.30
CA LEU A 206 -14.16 14.34 4.75
C LEU A 206 -14.68 13.46 5.91
N VAL A 207 -14.41 12.16 5.87
CA VAL A 207 -14.72 11.26 7.01
C VAL A 207 -13.95 11.70 8.25
N LEU A 208 -12.65 11.99 8.14
CA LEU A 208 -11.84 12.49 9.25
C LEU A 208 -12.39 13.80 9.83
N LYS A 209 -12.88 14.69 8.98
CA LYS A 209 -13.42 15.99 9.37
C LYS A 209 -14.80 15.89 10.02
N GLU A 210 -15.70 15.06 9.49
CA GLU A 210 -17.13 15.09 9.81
C GLU A 210 -17.64 13.84 10.55
N ARG A 211 -16.88 12.75 10.51
CA ARG A 211 -17.18 11.44 11.10
C ARG A 211 -15.95 10.84 11.78
N ARG A 212 -15.17 11.67 12.48
CA ARG A 212 -13.88 11.26 13.07
C ARG A 212 -13.97 9.97 13.89
N HIS A 213 -15.08 9.72 14.56
CA HIS A 213 -15.32 8.51 15.36
C HIS A 213 -15.28 7.21 14.55
N TRP A 214 -15.37 7.29 13.21
CA TRP A 214 -15.18 6.14 12.31
C TRP A 214 -13.72 5.74 12.15
N LEU A 215 -12.79 6.64 12.45
CA LEU A 215 -11.36 6.46 12.25
C LEU A 215 -10.56 6.45 13.56
N ASP A 216 -11.10 7.07 14.64
CA ASP A 216 -10.37 7.17 15.90
C ASP A 216 -10.12 5.78 16.50
N ALA A 217 -8.85 5.36 16.43
CA ALA A 217 -8.36 4.08 16.88
C ALA A 217 -6.92 4.21 17.40
N ALA A 218 -6.50 3.25 18.22
CA ALA A 218 -5.11 3.18 18.68
C ALA A 218 -4.15 2.81 17.55
N VAL A 219 -4.63 2.00 16.58
CA VAL A 219 -3.89 1.59 15.38
C VAL A 219 -4.85 1.21 14.26
N GLY A 220 -4.44 1.44 13.02
CA GLY A 220 -5.11 1.02 11.81
C GLY A 220 -4.31 -0.02 11.01
N LEU A 221 -5.03 -0.93 10.36
CA LEU A 221 -4.51 -1.84 9.35
C LEU A 221 -5.24 -1.58 8.03
N THR A 222 -4.48 -1.36 6.96
CA THR A 222 -5.00 -1.05 5.63
C THR A 222 -4.38 -1.96 4.57
N GLU A 223 -4.51 -1.60 3.31
CA GLU A 223 -3.93 -2.30 2.16
C GLU A 223 -2.39 -2.36 2.19
N ALA A 224 -1.85 -3.10 1.23
CA ALA A 224 -0.43 -3.33 1.02
C ALA A 224 0.27 -4.06 2.20
N GLY A 225 1.44 -4.59 1.96
CA GLY A 225 2.17 -5.37 2.97
C GLY A 225 1.50 -6.71 3.34
N GLY A 226 2.21 -7.58 4.02
CA GLY A 226 1.72 -8.90 4.46
C GLY A 226 1.60 -9.97 3.37
N MET A 227 1.66 -9.62 2.10
CA MET A 227 1.66 -10.56 0.99
C MET A 227 3.03 -11.20 0.78
N THR A 228 3.07 -12.44 0.27
CA THR A 228 4.34 -13.13 0.05
C THR A 228 5.08 -12.65 -1.18
N ILE A 229 6.40 -12.49 -1.04
CA ILE A 229 7.34 -12.36 -2.14
C ILE A 229 8.34 -13.52 -2.02
N THR A 230 8.58 -14.27 -3.11
CA THR A 230 9.54 -15.36 -3.08
C THR A 230 10.91 -14.88 -3.54
N ALA A 231 11.94 -15.12 -2.72
CA ALA A 231 13.33 -14.85 -3.06
C ALA A 231 14.23 -16.00 -2.57
N ALA A 232 15.12 -16.50 -3.43
CA ALA A 232 16.02 -17.62 -3.14
C ALA A 232 15.31 -18.85 -2.52
N GLY A 233 14.09 -19.14 -2.96
CA GLY A 233 13.25 -20.22 -2.45
C GLY A 233 12.63 -19.96 -1.07
N ARG A 234 12.78 -18.75 -0.51
CA ARG A 234 12.22 -18.34 0.78
C ARG A 234 11.01 -17.42 0.57
N ARG A 235 10.01 -17.54 1.45
CA ARG A 235 8.87 -16.61 1.48
C ARG A 235 9.17 -15.43 2.39
N ILE A 236 9.04 -14.25 1.82
CA ILE A 236 9.25 -12.96 2.48
C ILE A 236 7.90 -12.26 2.59
N TYR A 237 7.59 -11.75 3.77
CA TYR A 237 6.38 -10.98 4.06
C TYR A 237 6.78 -9.57 4.47
N PRO A 238 6.73 -8.58 3.56
CA PRO A 238 6.96 -7.19 3.90
C PRO A 238 5.79 -6.65 4.74
N LEU A 239 6.08 -6.10 5.91
CA LEU A 239 5.12 -5.39 6.74
C LEU A 239 5.29 -3.89 6.48
N GLN A 240 4.32 -3.25 5.88
CA GLN A 240 4.44 -1.85 5.51
C GLN A 240 4.38 -0.96 6.76
N VAL A 241 5.49 -0.30 7.06
CA VAL A 241 5.63 0.62 8.21
C VAL A 241 5.74 2.08 7.77
N ALA A 242 6.02 2.33 6.50
CA ALA A 242 6.17 3.66 5.94
C ALA A 242 5.75 3.70 4.47
N GLU A 243 5.48 4.89 3.97
CA GLU A 243 5.16 5.17 2.58
C GLU A 243 6.01 6.31 2.05
N LYS A 244 6.37 6.23 0.77
CA LYS A 244 7.00 7.37 0.10
C LYS A 244 6.00 8.49 -0.07
N GLY A 245 6.50 9.72 0.11
CA GLY A 245 5.80 10.91 -0.31
C GLY A 245 5.92 11.13 -1.81
N PHE A 246 5.36 12.22 -2.28
CA PHE A 246 5.48 12.63 -3.67
C PHE A 246 5.86 14.11 -3.79
N ALA A 247 6.56 14.43 -4.88
CA ALA A 247 6.89 15.77 -5.29
C ALA A 247 6.73 15.87 -6.81
N ARG A 248 5.75 16.64 -7.29
CA ARG A 248 5.52 16.82 -8.72
C ARG A 248 6.11 18.14 -9.18
N PHE A 249 6.90 18.08 -10.24
CA PHE A 249 7.58 19.23 -10.78
C PHE A 249 7.09 19.55 -12.20
N THR A 250 6.98 20.84 -12.48
CA THR A 250 6.92 21.37 -13.84
C THR A 250 8.20 22.14 -14.11
N LEU A 251 9.00 21.66 -15.05
CA LEU A 251 10.25 22.27 -15.47
C LEU A 251 10.02 23.01 -16.77
N THR A 252 10.29 24.33 -16.80
CA THR A 252 10.23 25.14 -18.03
C THR A 252 11.63 25.36 -18.54
N VAL A 253 11.97 24.74 -19.67
CA VAL A 253 13.29 24.81 -20.29
C VAL A 253 13.28 25.90 -21.38
N SER A 254 14.15 26.88 -21.25
CA SER A 254 14.26 27.99 -22.19
C SER A 254 15.26 27.76 -23.32
N GLY A 255 15.01 28.37 -24.47
CA GLY A 255 15.88 28.44 -25.63
C GLY A 255 15.52 29.63 -26.50
N ARG A 256 16.17 29.73 -27.63
CA ARG A 256 15.97 30.84 -28.59
C ARG A 256 15.00 30.45 -29.71
N TRP A 257 14.04 31.29 -29.96
CA TRP A 257 13.17 31.18 -31.13
C TRP A 257 13.96 31.38 -32.41
N GLY A 258 13.70 30.55 -33.44
CA GLY A 258 14.40 30.67 -34.70
C GLY A 258 13.74 29.93 -35.86
N HIS A 259 14.29 30.13 -37.06
CA HIS A 259 13.88 29.38 -38.24
C HIS A 259 14.63 28.04 -38.29
N ALA A 260 13.90 26.92 -38.48
CA ALA A 260 14.49 25.59 -38.43
C ALA A 260 15.57 25.31 -39.48
N SER A 261 15.59 26.07 -40.59
CA SER A 261 16.66 25.96 -41.61
C SER A 261 18.02 26.52 -41.17
N MET A 262 18.06 27.23 -40.05
CA MET A 262 19.27 27.75 -39.41
C MET A 262 19.38 27.18 -37.99
N PRO A 263 19.81 25.89 -37.86
CA PRO A 263 19.90 25.24 -36.55
C PRO A 263 20.80 26.01 -35.59
N ASP A 264 20.37 26.14 -34.34
CA ASP A 264 21.09 26.80 -33.27
C ASP A 264 21.23 25.85 -32.07
N SER A 265 22.37 25.88 -31.39
CA SER A 265 22.59 25.12 -30.15
C SER A 265 21.76 25.67 -28.98
N ASP A 266 21.32 26.95 -29.04
CA ASP A 266 20.38 27.54 -28.10
C ASP A 266 18.93 27.09 -28.40
N ASN A 267 18.68 25.81 -28.30
CA ASN A 267 17.43 25.15 -28.65
C ASN A 267 16.79 24.50 -27.41
N ALA A 268 15.58 24.94 -27.09
CA ALA A 268 14.84 24.44 -25.93
C ALA A 268 14.60 22.92 -25.97
N LEU A 269 14.37 22.34 -27.14
CA LEU A 269 14.17 20.88 -27.29
C LEU A 269 15.45 20.08 -26.99
N LEU A 270 16.61 20.56 -27.47
CA LEU A 270 17.89 19.89 -27.19
C LEU A 270 18.22 19.93 -25.71
N ARG A 271 18.00 21.05 -25.04
CA ARG A 271 18.16 21.18 -23.59
C ARG A 271 17.16 20.32 -22.84
N ALA A 272 15.90 20.30 -23.25
CA ALA A 272 14.88 19.46 -22.62
C ALA A 272 15.22 17.97 -22.70
N ALA A 273 15.75 17.50 -23.83
CA ALA A 273 16.23 16.13 -23.96
C ALA A 273 17.36 15.80 -22.98
N GLN A 274 18.32 16.72 -22.80
CA GLN A 274 19.39 16.58 -21.81
C GLN A 274 18.85 16.58 -20.37
N VAL A 275 17.87 17.44 -20.08
CA VAL A 275 17.20 17.45 -18.75
C VAL A 275 16.47 16.15 -18.50
N VAL A 276 15.70 15.61 -19.47
CA VAL A 276 15.05 14.30 -19.38
C VAL A 276 16.07 13.21 -19.07
N GLU A 277 17.18 13.16 -19.80
CA GLU A 277 18.24 12.18 -19.57
C GLU A 277 18.78 12.27 -18.12
N ARG A 278 19.13 13.47 -17.66
CA ARG A 278 19.72 13.66 -16.31
C ARG A 278 18.77 13.35 -15.18
N VAL A 279 17.53 13.84 -15.25
CA VAL A 279 16.57 13.59 -14.17
C VAL A 279 16.12 12.14 -14.09
N SER A 280 16.20 11.41 -15.21
CA SER A 280 15.85 9.99 -15.28
C SER A 280 16.90 9.07 -14.68
N VAL A 281 18.17 9.49 -14.55
CA VAL A 281 19.22 8.67 -13.94
C VAL A 281 18.86 8.34 -12.49
N PRO A 282 18.86 7.06 -12.08
CA PRO A 282 18.62 6.69 -10.69
C PRO A 282 19.58 7.41 -9.72
N GLY A 283 19.06 7.93 -8.62
CA GLY A 283 19.90 8.51 -7.58
C GLY A 283 20.69 7.46 -6.79
N PRO A 284 21.61 7.90 -5.93
CA PRO A 284 22.30 7.01 -5.01
C PRO A 284 21.31 6.32 -4.06
N VAL A 285 21.69 5.17 -3.54
CA VAL A 285 20.97 4.53 -2.43
C VAL A 285 21.01 5.45 -1.22
N GLN A 286 19.86 5.66 -0.60
CA GLN A 286 19.68 6.48 0.59
C GLN A 286 19.09 5.61 1.70
N PHE A 287 19.73 5.61 2.85
CA PHE A 287 19.27 4.86 4.00
C PHE A 287 18.44 5.76 4.93
N VAL A 288 17.26 5.29 5.24
CA VAL A 288 16.37 5.77 6.30
C VAL A 288 16.10 4.59 7.24
N PRO A 289 15.69 4.80 8.50
CA PRO A 289 15.57 3.71 9.47
C PRO A 289 14.77 2.51 8.97
N GLU A 290 13.68 2.78 8.23
CA GLU A 290 12.75 1.76 7.75
C GLU A 290 13.38 0.87 6.66
N ASN A 291 14.12 1.45 5.72
CA ASN A 291 14.76 0.68 4.66
C ASN A 291 16.12 0.09 5.10
N GLU A 292 16.79 0.63 6.09
CA GLU A 292 17.93 -0.02 6.75
C GLU A 292 17.50 -1.32 7.42
N ALA A 293 16.36 -1.31 8.13
CA ALA A 293 15.79 -2.51 8.74
C ALA A 293 15.39 -3.56 7.70
N LEU A 294 14.82 -3.12 6.57
CA LEU A 294 14.52 -3.97 5.41
C LEU A 294 15.78 -4.68 4.88
N VAL A 295 16.83 -3.92 4.60
CA VAL A 295 18.10 -4.48 4.06
C VAL A 295 18.77 -5.40 5.09
N ALA A 296 18.73 -5.06 6.38
CA ALA A 296 19.26 -5.90 7.45
C ALA A 296 18.51 -7.25 7.53
N ALA A 297 17.18 -7.25 7.42
CA ALA A 297 16.37 -8.46 7.41
C ALA A 297 16.68 -9.33 6.17
N LEU A 298 16.79 -8.74 4.98
CA LEU A 298 17.19 -9.45 3.77
C LEU A 298 18.59 -10.08 3.90
N ARG A 299 19.55 -9.33 4.47
CA ARG A 299 20.93 -9.81 4.68
C ARG A 299 20.99 -10.99 5.65
N ALA A 300 20.15 -10.99 6.68
CA ALA A 300 20.05 -12.10 7.62
C ALA A 300 19.37 -13.34 7.01
N ALA A 301 18.47 -13.15 6.07
CA ALA A 301 17.59 -14.19 5.55
C ALA A 301 18.09 -14.84 4.26
N LEU A 302 18.79 -14.09 3.40
CA LEU A 302 19.24 -14.57 2.10
C LEU A 302 20.65 -15.19 2.17
N PRO A 303 20.95 -16.22 1.35
CA PRO A 303 22.31 -16.73 1.20
C PRO A 303 23.27 -15.61 0.79
N ALA A 304 24.50 -15.62 1.32
CA ALA A 304 25.50 -14.58 1.08
C ALA A 304 25.74 -14.27 -0.41
N GLY A 305 25.75 -15.30 -1.28
CA GLY A 305 25.89 -15.13 -2.72
C GLY A 305 24.71 -14.41 -3.38
N ALA A 306 23.47 -14.67 -2.92
CA ALA A 306 22.27 -13.97 -3.40
C ALA A 306 22.27 -12.52 -2.93
N MET A 307 22.60 -12.28 -1.64
CA MET A 307 22.69 -10.93 -1.10
C MET A 307 23.76 -10.08 -1.78
N GLY A 308 24.95 -10.63 -2.04
CA GLY A 308 26.02 -9.90 -2.73
C GLY A 308 25.69 -9.56 -4.19
N ARG A 309 24.89 -10.38 -4.90
CA ARG A 309 24.34 -10.02 -6.21
C ARG A 309 23.30 -8.91 -6.13
N LEU A 310 22.40 -9.01 -5.16
CA LEU A 310 21.37 -7.99 -4.89
C LEU A 310 22.02 -6.62 -4.61
N GLU A 311 23.02 -6.57 -3.75
CA GLU A 311 23.74 -5.33 -3.40
C GLU A 311 24.43 -4.70 -4.62
N ARG A 312 25.03 -5.51 -5.51
CA ARG A 312 25.59 -4.99 -6.77
C ARG A 312 24.51 -4.37 -7.66
N LEU A 313 23.42 -5.12 -7.91
CA LEU A 313 22.31 -4.65 -8.74
C LEU A 313 21.64 -3.39 -8.19
N LEU A 314 21.57 -3.25 -6.87
CA LEU A 314 21.05 -2.03 -6.23
C LEU A 314 22.02 -0.83 -6.36
N GLY A 315 23.32 -1.07 -6.45
CA GLY A 315 24.35 -0.04 -6.63
C GLY A 315 24.47 0.50 -8.05
N GLU A 316 23.93 -0.19 -9.04
CA GLU A 316 23.97 0.22 -10.44
C GLU A 316 23.00 1.37 -10.74
N THR A 317 23.41 2.30 -11.60
CA THR A 317 22.73 3.58 -11.83
C THR A 317 22.28 3.79 -13.28
N THR A 318 22.31 2.75 -14.13
CA THR A 318 21.96 2.86 -15.55
C THR A 318 20.60 2.24 -15.88
N PHE A 319 19.93 2.77 -16.92
CA PHE A 319 18.65 2.23 -17.40
C PHE A 319 18.77 0.87 -18.10
N ALA A 320 19.94 0.56 -18.67
CA ALA A 320 20.22 -0.74 -19.30
C ALA A 320 19.94 -1.91 -18.34
N ASP A 321 20.12 -1.66 -17.04
CA ASP A 321 19.91 -2.63 -15.97
C ASP A 321 18.45 -3.08 -15.79
N ALA A 322 17.47 -2.33 -16.30
CA ALA A 322 16.06 -2.75 -16.22
C ALA A 322 15.74 -3.94 -17.15
N ALA A 323 16.42 -4.05 -18.29
CA ALA A 323 16.32 -5.20 -19.18
C ALA A 323 17.15 -6.38 -18.64
N ASP A 324 18.35 -6.11 -18.11
CA ASP A 324 19.24 -7.11 -17.52
C ASP A 324 18.66 -7.68 -16.21
N LEU A 325 17.88 -6.91 -15.47
CA LEU A 325 17.16 -7.39 -14.27
C LEU A 325 16.24 -8.59 -14.57
N ASN A 326 15.59 -8.60 -15.73
CA ASN A 326 14.76 -9.73 -16.17
C ASN A 326 15.62 -10.93 -16.59
N ALA A 327 16.81 -10.70 -17.09
CA ALA A 327 17.75 -11.75 -17.50
C ALA A 327 18.56 -12.32 -16.33
N GLU A 328 18.97 -11.48 -15.38
CA GLU A 328 19.81 -11.87 -14.23
C GLU A 328 19.01 -12.32 -12.98
N ALA A 329 17.74 -11.96 -12.86
CA ALA A 329 16.92 -12.31 -11.71
C ALA A 329 16.83 -13.83 -11.45
N PRO A 330 16.74 -14.72 -12.44
CA PRO A 330 16.80 -16.17 -12.21
C PRO A 330 18.13 -16.61 -11.56
N GLY A 331 19.24 -15.97 -11.93
CA GLY A 331 20.56 -16.25 -11.37
C GLY A 331 20.78 -15.64 -9.97
N ALA A 332 20.06 -14.57 -9.62
CA ALA A 332 20.10 -13.95 -8.31
C ALA A 332 19.21 -14.67 -7.28
N GLY A 333 18.29 -15.54 -7.72
CA GLY A 333 17.31 -16.20 -6.85
C GLY A 333 16.26 -15.23 -6.28
N CYS A 334 16.16 -14.01 -6.83
CA CYS A 334 15.16 -13.01 -6.46
C CYS A 334 14.16 -12.83 -7.59
N ALA A 335 12.88 -12.62 -7.26
CA ALA A 335 11.91 -12.20 -8.25
C ALA A 335 12.28 -10.81 -8.81
N PRO A 336 12.15 -10.59 -10.13
CA PRO A 336 12.40 -9.27 -10.74
C PRO A 336 11.63 -8.13 -10.06
N GLU A 337 10.45 -8.45 -9.55
CA GLU A 337 9.56 -7.54 -8.82
C GLU A 337 10.17 -7.05 -7.50
N LEU A 338 10.79 -7.95 -6.72
CA LEU A 338 11.48 -7.57 -5.49
C LEU A 338 12.60 -6.56 -5.77
N LEU A 339 13.36 -6.80 -6.85
CA LEU A 339 14.46 -5.92 -7.21
C LEU A 339 13.97 -4.53 -7.66
N ARG A 340 12.87 -4.46 -8.44
CA ARG A 340 12.22 -3.18 -8.79
C ARG A 340 11.71 -2.47 -7.55
N ALA A 341 11.04 -3.19 -6.66
CA ALA A 341 10.54 -2.61 -5.40
C ALA A 341 11.69 -2.07 -4.54
N LEU A 342 12.77 -2.84 -4.36
CA LEU A 342 13.94 -2.40 -3.61
C LEU A 342 14.61 -1.17 -4.24
N ARG A 343 14.74 -1.12 -5.56
CA ARG A 343 15.25 0.09 -6.26
C ARG A 343 14.38 1.30 -6.00
N ALA A 344 13.06 1.13 -5.97
CA ALA A 344 12.13 2.22 -5.69
C ALA A 344 12.18 2.69 -4.23
N VAL A 345 12.32 1.79 -3.25
CA VAL A 345 12.25 2.14 -1.82
C VAL A 345 13.58 2.50 -1.18
N LEU A 346 14.69 2.32 -1.88
CA LEU A 346 16.03 2.64 -1.40
C LEU A 346 16.55 4.00 -1.90
N ARG A 347 15.74 4.79 -2.59
CA ARG A 347 16.12 6.12 -3.12
C ARG A 347 14.91 6.97 -3.45
N ASP A 348 15.09 8.28 -3.56
CA ASP A 348 14.13 9.12 -4.25
C ASP A 348 14.11 8.75 -5.74
N THR A 349 12.91 8.66 -6.31
CA THR A 349 12.73 8.33 -7.73
C THR A 349 12.17 9.50 -8.50
N PHE A 350 12.55 9.62 -9.78
CA PHE A 350 12.15 10.72 -10.64
C PHE A 350 11.75 10.14 -12.00
N ALA A 351 10.51 10.35 -12.38
CA ALA A 351 9.95 9.84 -13.62
C ALA A 351 9.44 11.02 -14.48
N PRO A 352 10.10 11.37 -15.60
CA PRO A 352 9.53 12.24 -16.61
C PRO A 352 8.25 11.62 -17.17
N THR A 353 7.14 12.36 -17.15
CA THR A 353 5.83 11.82 -17.55
C THR A 353 5.21 12.57 -18.72
N ILE A 354 5.48 13.87 -18.87
CA ILE A 354 4.94 14.68 -19.95
C ILE A 354 6.06 15.59 -20.48
N LEU A 355 6.26 15.62 -21.79
CA LEU A 355 7.13 16.59 -22.47
C LEU A 355 6.35 17.26 -23.58
N ALA A 356 6.26 18.57 -23.55
CA ALA A 356 5.56 19.38 -24.54
C ALA A 356 6.44 20.52 -25.05
N SER A 357 6.48 20.71 -26.37
CA SER A 357 7.18 21.83 -27.03
C SER A 357 6.79 21.92 -28.49
N GLY A 358 7.11 23.09 -29.11
CA GLY A 358 6.95 23.32 -30.52
C GLY A 358 5.53 23.67 -30.94
N ILE A 359 5.42 24.48 -32.00
CA ILE A 359 4.13 24.92 -32.59
C ILE A 359 4.04 24.62 -34.08
N ARG A 360 5.18 24.55 -34.76
CA ARG A 360 5.30 24.25 -36.21
C ARG A 360 6.65 23.61 -36.53
N SER A 361 6.66 22.78 -37.56
CA SER A 361 7.85 22.03 -37.99
C SER A 361 9.03 22.86 -38.48
N ASN A 362 8.77 24.10 -38.93
CA ASN A 362 9.80 25.02 -39.43
C ASN A 362 10.22 26.12 -38.42
N VAL A 363 9.83 25.99 -37.14
CA VAL A 363 10.13 26.94 -36.06
C VAL A 363 10.89 26.23 -34.95
N LEU A 364 12.06 26.78 -34.58
CA LEU A 364 12.77 26.38 -33.35
C LEU A 364 11.99 26.93 -32.14
N PRO A 365 11.53 26.09 -31.20
CA PRO A 365 10.76 26.58 -30.06
C PRO A 365 11.66 27.31 -29.05
N GLY A 366 11.16 28.41 -28.48
CA GLY A 366 11.85 29.14 -27.41
C GLY A 366 11.62 28.56 -26.02
N SER A 367 10.75 27.53 -25.89
CA SER A 367 10.53 26.85 -24.62
C SER A 367 10.07 25.40 -24.81
N ALA A 368 10.36 24.58 -23.82
CA ALA A 368 9.79 23.24 -23.63
C ALA A 368 9.34 23.09 -22.16
N THR A 369 8.27 22.35 -21.93
CA THR A 369 7.76 22.06 -20.59
C THR A 369 7.86 20.57 -20.33
N LEU A 370 8.45 20.19 -19.19
CA LEU A 370 8.61 18.82 -18.72
C LEU A 370 7.91 18.65 -17.38
N THR A 371 7.02 17.65 -17.26
CA THR A 371 6.47 17.22 -15.97
C THR A 371 7.26 16.02 -15.46
N VAL A 372 7.64 16.07 -14.18
CA VAL A 372 8.34 14.98 -13.49
C VAL A 372 7.55 14.59 -12.23
N ASP A 373 7.12 13.32 -12.15
CA ASP A 373 6.63 12.71 -10.92
C ASP A 373 7.83 12.17 -10.12
N SER A 374 7.97 12.62 -8.88
CA SER A 374 9.01 12.16 -7.99
C SER A 374 8.40 11.51 -6.77
N ARG A 375 8.95 10.35 -6.36
CA ARG A 375 8.58 9.68 -5.12
C ARG A 375 9.73 9.79 -4.13
N ILE A 376 9.46 10.38 -2.97
CA ILE A 376 10.47 10.81 -1.99
C ILE A 376 10.42 9.95 -0.72
N LEU A 377 11.58 9.69 -0.15
CA LEU A 377 11.73 8.90 1.07
C LEU A 377 11.27 9.65 2.33
N PRO A 378 10.93 8.94 3.41
CA PRO A 378 10.68 9.54 4.72
C PRO A 378 11.81 10.51 5.12
N GLY A 379 11.43 11.67 5.65
CA GLY A 379 12.36 12.73 6.03
C GLY A 379 12.76 13.72 4.92
N THR A 380 12.41 13.46 3.66
CA THR A 380 12.64 14.43 2.57
C THR A 380 11.64 15.58 2.68
N THR A 381 12.14 16.81 2.95
CA THR A 381 11.30 18.01 3.00
C THR A 381 11.02 18.57 1.61
N ARG A 382 10.05 19.50 1.51
CA ARG A 382 9.73 20.22 0.27
C ARG A 382 10.96 20.94 -0.32
N GLU A 383 11.74 21.59 0.54
CA GLU A 383 12.95 22.32 0.15
C GLU A 383 14.08 21.37 -0.29
N ALA A 384 14.19 20.21 0.38
CA ALA A 384 15.16 19.16 -0.01
C ALA A 384 14.80 18.57 -1.36
N ALA A 385 13.52 18.25 -1.61
CA ALA A 385 13.05 17.75 -2.90
C ALA A 385 13.35 18.74 -4.04
N HIS A 386 13.10 20.03 -3.82
CA HIS A 386 13.43 21.07 -4.81
C HIS A 386 14.94 21.15 -5.07
N ARG A 387 15.79 21.17 -4.03
CA ARG A 387 17.26 21.18 -4.20
C ARG A 387 17.74 19.95 -4.97
N ASN A 388 17.24 18.76 -4.62
CA ASN A 388 17.58 17.52 -5.31
C ASN A 388 17.26 17.59 -6.81
N MET A 389 16.13 18.21 -7.19
CA MET A 389 15.78 18.41 -8.60
C MET A 389 16.76 19.34 -9.30
N VAL A 390 17.10 20.49 -8.71
CA VAL A 390 18.06 21.46 -9.26
C VAL A 390 19.46 20.82 -9.42
N GLU A 391 19.91 20.07 -8.42
CA GLU A 391 21.20 19.35 -8.47
C GLU A 391 21.25 18.33 -9.61
N ARG A 392 20.15 17.61 -9.86
CA ARG A 392 20.04 16.65 -10.97
C ARG A 392 20.12 17.31 -12.34
N ILE A 393 19.48 18.44 -12.50
CA ILE A 393 19.56 19.23 -13.75
C ILE A 393 21.02 19.60 -14.04
N GLY A 394 21.78 19.94 -13.00
CA GLY A 394 23.21 20.29 -13.10
C GLY A 394 23.43 21.77 -13.36
N ALA A 395 24.57 22.28 -12.89
CA ALA A 395 24.89 23.71 -12.89
C ALA A 395 24.93 24.36 -14.29
N ASP A 396 25.23 23.58 -15.33
CA ASP A 396 25.31 24.04 -16.71
C ASP A 396 23.93 24.22 -17.36
N LEU A 397 22.93 23.41 -16.99
CA LEU A 397 21.56 23.53 -17.51
C LEU A 397 20.65 24.36 -16.59
N ALA A 398 20.93 24.41 -15.29
CA ALA A 398 20.10 25.12 -14.31
C ALA A 398 19.78 26.59 -14.70
N PRO A 399 20.69 27.39 -15.33
CA PRO A 399 20.35 28.77 -15.78
C PRO A 399 19.24 28.83 -16.83
N PHE A 400 18.95 27.72 -17.51
CA PHE A 400 17.97 27.67 -18.60
C PHE A 400 16.68 26.95 -18.17
N VAL A 401 16.57 26.51 -16.88
CA VAL A 401 15.45 25.70 -16.40
C VAL A 401 14.81 26.40 -15.22
N ASP A 402 13.56 26.81 -15.36
CA ASP A 402 12.73 27.19 -14.23
C ASP A 402 12.12 25.93 -13.59
N VAL A 403 12.38 25.75 -12.29
CA VAL A 403 11.97 24.56 -11.53
C VAL A 403 10.81 24.92 -10.62
N ASN A 404 9.60 24.53 -11.00
CA ASN A 404 8.41 24.75 -10.21
C ASN A 404 7.94 23.44 -9.55
N LEU A 405 7.97 23.37 -8.22
CA LEU A 405 7.40 22.28 -7.43
C LEU A 405 5.89 22.55 -7.24
N THR A 406 5.08 21.95 -8.10
CA THR A 406 3.64 22.19 -8.19
C THR A 406 2.84 21.49 -7.10
N GLU A 407 3.23 20.24 -6.75
CA GLU A 407 2.57 19.47 -5.72
C GLU A 407 3.59 18.79 -4.80
N PHE A 408 3.25 18.67 -3.52
CA PHE A 408 4.08 18.01 -2.52
C PHE A 408 3.22 17.35 -1.45
N GLY A 409 3.42 16.05 -1.25
CA GLY A 409 2.89 15.28 -0.14
C GLY A 409 4.06 14.63 0.62
N ALA A 410 4.14 14.90 1.91
CA ALA A 410 5.19 14.31 2.75
C ALA A 410 5.04 12.79 2.80
N ALA A 411 6.16 12.09 2.88
CA ALA A 411 6.19 10.69 3.23
C ALA A 411 5.67 10.49 4.66
N VAL A 412 5.08 9.34 4.95
CA VAL A 412 4.63 8.99 6.28
C VAL A 412 5.39 7.78 6.81
N SER A 413 5.57 7.73 8.13
CA SER A 413 6.26 6.66 8.82
C SER A 413 5.58 6.40 10.17
N ASN A 414 5.48 5.13 10.53
CA ASN A 414 4.91 4.65 11.77
C ASN A 414 6.00 4.07 12.70
N PRO A 415 5.76 4.01 14.02
CA PRO A 415 6.69 3.36 14.95
C PRO A 415 6.97 1.90 14.56
N MET A 416 8.23 1.54 14.36
CA MET A 416 8.63 0.18 14.00
C MET A 416 8.64 -0.79 15.19
N ASP A 417 8.43 -0.31 16.40
CA ASP A 417 8.34 -1.08 17.64
C ASP A 417 6.90 -1.24 18.17
N HIS A 418 5.89 -0.89 17.36
CA HIS A 418 4.50 -1.06 17.75
C HIS A 418 4.13 -2.55 17.89
N GLU A 419 3.38 -2.89 18.96
CA GLU A 419 3.04 -4.28 19.30
C GLU A 419 2.33 -5.04 18.17
N ILE A 420 1.53 -4.33 17.33
CA ILE A 420 0.78 -4.93 16.21
C ILE A 420 1.71 -5.67 15.22
N LEU A 421 2.92 -5.15 15.00
CA LEU A 421 3.90 -5.77 14.10
C LEU A 421 4.38 -7.11 14.64
N GLY A 422 4.63 -7.19 15.95
CA GLY A 422 5.00 -8.43 16.61
C GLY A 422 3.89 -9.48 16.56
N ILE A 423 2.65 -9.05 16.76
CA ILE A 423 1.46 -9.89 16.67
C ILE A 423 1.29 -10.40 15.22
N ALA A 424 1.43 -9.53 14.23
CA ALA A 424 1.38 -9.93 12.82
C ALA A 424 2.48 -10.94 12.47
N CYS A 425 3.70 -10.74 12.99
CA CYS A 425 4.79 -11.70 12.84
C CYS A 425 4.44 -13.06 13.44
N ALA A 426 3.89 -13.09 14.65
CA ALA A 426 3.50 -14.33 15.33
C ALA A 426 2.38 -15.06 14.57
N ALA A 427 1.36 -14.33 14.09
CA ALA A 427 0.25 -14.87 13.32
C ALA A 427 0.71 -15.52 12.02
N ILE A 428 1.60 -14.87 11.27
CA ILE A 428 2.15 -15.45 10.04
C ILE A 428 3.02 -16.68 10.36
N ARG A 429 3.92 -16.59 11.33
CA ARG A 429 4.83 -17.71 11.69
C ARG A 429 4.11 -18.93 12.25
N SER A 430 2.96 -18.77 12.87
CA SER A 430 2.16 -19.89 13.34
C SER A 430 1.66 -20.78 12.18
N ARG A 431 1.57 -20.24 10.97
CA ARG A 431 1.10 -20.89 9.75
C ARG A 431 2.22 -21.17 8.74
N ASP A 432 3.24 -20.34 8.73
CA ASP A 432 4.44 -20.45 7.90
C ASP A 432 5.69 -20.27 8.77
N GLY A 433 6.15 -21.38 9.36
CA GLY A 433 7.31 -21.38 10.27
C GLY A 433 8.62 -20.89 9.65
N GLU A 434 8.73 -20.92 8.32
CA GLU A 434 9.89 -20.47 7.56
C GLU A 434 9.76 -19.01 7.06
N ALA A 435 8.70 -18.30 7.45
CA ALA A 435 8.42 -16.93 7.03
C ALA A 435 9.53 -15.96 7.43
N ILE A 436 9.98 -15.19 6.47
CA ILE A 436 10.85 -14.04 6.68
C ILE A 436 9.98 -12.78 6.73
N LEU A 437 9.95 -12.15 7.90
CA LEU A 437 9.16 -10.93 8.09
C LEU A 437 10.10 -9.73 8.17
N MET A 438 9.75 -8.66 7.48
CA MET A 438 10.59 -7.47 7.44
C MET A 438 9.74 -6.19 7.36
N PRO A 439 10.18 -5.09 8.01
CA PRO A 439 9.57 -3.80 7.77
C PRO A 439 9.80 -3.39 6.32
N ALA A 440 8.84 -2.67 5.75
CA ALA A 440 8.91 -2.21 4.37
C ALA A 440 8.45 -0.76 4.25
N VAL A 441 9.02 -0.06 3.29
CA VAL A 441 8.53 1.22 2.78
C VAL A 441 7.72 0.92 1.52
N ALA A 442 6.48 1.40 1.41
CA ALA A 442 5.75 1.33 0.16
C ALA A 442 6.29 2.39 -0.82
N PRO A 443 6.47 2.03 -2.10
CA PRO A 443 6.92 2.99 -3.11
C PRO A 443 5.83 3.99 -3.55
N TYR A 444 4.61 3.79 -3.11
CA TYR A 444 3.40 4.59 -3.35
C TYR A 444 2.84 5.14 -2.02
N ALA A 445 1.77 5.90 -2.07
CA ALA A 445 1.04 6.39 -0.91
C ALA A 445 -0.34 5.73 -0.89
N THR A 446 -0.85 5.45 0.31
CA THR A 446 -2.21 5.02 0.59
C THR A 446 -2.94 6.10 1.41
N ASP A 447 -4.15 5.85 1.84
CA ASP A 447 -4.85 6.75 2.77
C ASP A 447 -4.15 6.90 4.14
N ALA A 448 -3.10 6.12 4.44
CA ALA A 448 -2.22 6.35 5.58
C ALA A 448 -1.56 7.75 5.54
N LYS A 449 -1.39 8.33 4.34
CA LYS A 449 -0.99 9.74 4.14
C LYS A 449 -1.88 10.76 4.88
N ILE A 450 -3.12 10.38 5.21
CA ILE A 450 -4.11 11.22 5.93
C ILE A 450 -4.26 10.77 7.39
N THR A 451 -4.35 9.47 7.66
CA THR A 451 -4.57 8.94 9.03
C THR A 451 -3.36 9.12 9.93
N VAL A 452 -2.13 8.89 9.43
CA VAL A 452 -0.91 9.01 10.23
C VAL A 452 -0.68 10.44 10.71
N PRO A 453 -0.76 11.49 9.88
CA PRO A 453 -0.68 12.88 10.37
C PRO A 453 -1.82 13.25 11.32
N ALA A 454 -2.98 12.60 11.22
CA ALA A 454 -4.11 12.80 12.14
C ALA A 454 -3.92 12.11 13.51
N GLY A 455 -2.78 11.43 13.72
CA GLY A 455 -2.43 10.77 14.98
C GLY A 455 -2.96 9.34 15.09
N ILE A 456 -3.27 8.68 13.98
CA ILE A 456 -3.72 7.29 13.93
C ILE A 456 -2.63 6.48 13.19
N PRO A 457 -1.72 5.79 13.92
CA PRO A 457 -0.74 4.93 13.29
C PRO A 457 -1.42 3.90 12.40
N THR A 458 -1.07 3.87 11.12
CA THR A 458 -1.73 3.00 10.13
C THR A 458 -0.68 2.21 9.37
N TYR A 459 -0.75 0.89 9.45
CA TYR A 459 0.18 -0.05 8.82
C TYR A 459 -0.49 -0.74 7.65
N GLY A 460 0.26 -0.96 6.57
CA GLY A 460 -0.22 -1.77 5.46
C GLY A 460 -0.11 -3.25 5.81
N PHE A 461 -1.26 -3.95 5.79
CA PHE A 461 -1.33 -5.37 6.11
C PHE A 461 -2.50 -6.07 5.41
N SER A 462 -2.23 -6.56 4.20
CA SER A 462 -3.12 -7.40 3.41
C SER A 462 -2.46 -8.78 3.22
N PRO A 463 -2.59 -9.68 4.21
CA PRO A 463 -1.85 -10.93 4.20
C PRO A 463 -2.39 -11.88 3.12
N TYR A 464 -1.52 -12.18 2.14
CA TYR A 464 -1.80 -13.17 1.09
C TYR A 464 -0.66 -14.16 0.95
N LEU A 465 -1.00 -15.45 0.92
CA LEU A 465 -0.07 -16.50 0.51
C LEU A 465 -0.20 -16.65 -1.01
N LEU A 466 0.76 -16.12 -1.74
CA LEU A 466 0.74 -16.06 -3.20
C LEU A 466 1.49 -17.25 -3.82
N ASP A 467 1.03 -17.72 -4.98
CA ASP A 467 1.80 -18.64 -5.83
C ASP A 467 3.10 -17.93 -6.26
N PRO A 468 4.28 -18.53 -6.08
CA PRO A 468 5.55 -17.96 -6.54
C PRO A 468 5.62 -17.63 -8.03
N LYS A 469 4.74 -18.21 -8.84
CA LYS A 469 4.63 -17.96 -10.28
C LYS A 469 3.73 -16.77 -10.62
N GLU A 470 2.88 -16.34 -9.68
CA GLU A 470 2.00 -15.18 -9.89
C GLU A 470 2.81 -13.89 -9.79
N ARG A 471 2.73 -13.08 -10.82
CA ARG A 471 3.34 -11.75 -10.87
C ARG A 471 2.41 -10.73 -10.23
N PHE A 472 2.19 -10.90 -8.93
CA PHE A 472 1.17 -10.18 -8.19
C PHE A 472 1.34 -8.66 -8.26
N MET A 473 2.58 -8.16 -8.13
CA MET A 473 2.87 -6.73 -8.19
C MET A 473 2.58 -6.10 -9.56
N GLU A 474 2.57 -6.90 -10.63
CA GLU A 474 2.21 -6.42 -11.98
C GLU A 474 0.69 -6.31 -12.17
N ARG A 475 -0.12 -6.81 -11.20
CA ARG A 475 -1.59 -6.75 -11.23
C ARG A 475 -2.15 -5.43 -10.73
N PHE A 476 -1.41 -4.74 -9.84
CA PHE A 476 -1.82 -3.41 -9.38
C PHE A 476 -1.96 -2.47 -10.57
N HIS A 477 -3.16 -1.93 -10.79
CA HIS A 477 -3.53 -1.09 -11.94
C HIS A 477 -3.30 -1.76 -13.32
N GLY A 478 -2.89 -3.02 -13.33
CA GLY A 478 -2.60 -3.79 -14.54
C GLY A 478 -3.83 -4.41 -15.18
N VAL A 479 -3.61 -5.18 -16.27
CA VAL A 479 -4.62 -6.04 -16.89
C VAL A 479 -4.66 -7.39 -16.19
N ASP A 480 -5.79 -8.09 -16.31
CA ASP A 480 -5.97 -9.43 -15.73
C ASP A 480 -5.69 -9.46 -14.22
N GLU A 481 -6.05 -8.39 -13.52
CA GLU A 481 -5.98 -8.29 -12.06
C GLU A 481 -6.80 -9.42 -11.44
N ARG A 482 -6.19 -10.13 -10.49
CA ARG A 482 -6.80 -11.31 -9.86
C ARG A 482 -6.12 -11.68 -8.56
N VAL A 483 -6.86 -12.35 -7.70
CA VAL A 483 -6.36 -12.97 -6.46
C VAL A 483 -6.87 -14.39 -6.35
N SER A 484 -6.07 -15.30 -5.79
CA SER A 484 -6.54 -16.68 -5.60
C SER A 484 -7.51 -16.78 -4.42
N GLN A 485 -8.49 -17.68 -4.54
CA GLN A 485 -9.41 -17.99 -3.43
C GLN A 485 -8.66 -18.53 -2.21
N GLU A 486 -7.56 -19.25 -2.42
CA GLU A 486 -6.69 -19.75 -1.36
C GLU A 486 -6.00 -18.61 -0.62
N ALA A 487 -5.49 -17.58 -1.34
CA ALA A 487 -4.86 -16.40 -0.73
C ALA A 487 -5.87 -15.61 0.12
N LEU A 488 -7.11 -15.46 -0.34
CA LEU A 488 -8.17 -14.82 0.45
C LEU A 488 -8.49 -15.60 1.74
N ALA A 489 -8.67 -16.91 1.62
CA ALA A 489 -8.93 -17.77 2.78
C ALA A 489 -7.80 -17.70 3.81
N TRP A 490 -6.55 -17.81 3.34
CA TRP A 490 -5.36 -17.65 4.19
C TRP A 490 -5.30 -16.26 4.83
N GLY A 491 -5.66 -15.23 4.07
CA GLY A 491 -5.73 -13.85 4.55
C GLY A 491 -6.73 -13.68 5.70
N VAL A 492 -7.92 -14.26 5.58
CA VAL A 492 -8.93 -14.25 6.67
C VAL A 492 -8.38 -14.90 7.93
N GLU A 493 -7.71 -16.05 7.79
CA GLU A 493 -7.14 -16.77 8.92
C GLU A 493 -6.07 -15.96 9.65
N VAL A 494 -5.11 -15.39 8.90
CA VAL A 494 -4.01 -14.61 9.47
C VAL A 494 -4.52 -13.31 10.08
N LEU A 495 -5.38 -12.58 9.38
CA LEU A 495 -5.91 -11.32 9.89
C LEU A 495 -6.77 -11.53 11.13
N TYR A 496 -7.54 -12.63 11.20
CA TYR A 496 -8.28 -12.99 12.40
C TYR A 496 -7.35 -13.21 13.60
N ASP A 497 -6.26 -13.95 13.40
CA ASP A 497 -5.27 -14.17 14.46
C ASP A 497 -4.62 -12.86 14.92
N VAL A 498 -4.36 -11.92 13.98
CA VAL A 498 -3.85 -10.58 14.30
C VAL A 498 -4.87 -9.78 15.11
N VAL A 499 -6.12 -9.76 14.69
CA VAL A 499 -7.20 -9.07 15.38
C VAL A 499 -7.38 -9.62 16.80
N MET A 500 -7.42 -10.93 16.95
CA MET A 500 -7.54 -11.56 18.26
C MET A 500 -6.28 -11.37 19.12
N GLY A 501 -5.09 -11.44 18.53
CA GLY A 501 -3.84 -11.18 19.24
C GLY A 501 -3.73 -9.74 19.79
N TYR A 502 -4.31 -8.77 19.09
CA TYR A 502 -4.28 -7.36 19.49
C TYR A 502 -5.48 -6.96 20.36
N ALA A 503 -6.67 -7.46 20.05
CA ALA A 503 -7.91 -6.97 20.65
C ALA A 503 -8.50 -7.89 21.71
N ALA A 504 -7.96 -9.09 21.96
CA ALA A 504 -8.48 -9.99 22.98
C ALA A 504 -8.22 -9.52 24.42
N GLU A 505 -8.97 -10.13 25.36
CA GLU A 505 -8.82 -9.94 26.82
C GLU A 505 -7.53 -10.52 27.38
#